data_9128867af874b15f455ec8e51529f38a
#
_entry.id   9128867af874b15f455ec8e51529f38a
#
_cell.length_a   1.000
_cell.length_b   1.000
_cell.length_c   1.000
_cell.angle_alpha   90.00
_cell.angle_beta   90.00
_cell.angle_gamma   90.00
#
_symmetry.space_group_name_H-M   'P 1'
#
loop_
_entity.id
_entity.type
_entity.pdbx_description
1 polymer ?
#
loop_
_entity_poly.entity_id
_entity_poly.type
_entity_poly.pdbx_seq_one_letter_code
_entity_poly.pdbx_strand_id
1 'polypeptide(L)'
;MTIARSTALGFLAAAFVAPVAAGATTDAEWRKKLSPQAYAVLRQADTERPFSSPLDEEKRKGTYRCAGCDLALFSSATKFDSGTGWPSFYQPLPNAVVTAKDSSLGMERDEVKCHRCAGHLGHVFDDGPKPTGLRYCMNGVALKFIRA
;
A
#
# COMPACT_ATOMS: atom_id res chain seq x y z
N MET A 1 55.07 -54.84 12.38
CA MET A 1 53.79 -54.71 11.63
C MET A 1 52.90 -53.71 12.38
N THR A 2 52.87 -52.49 11.92
CA THR A 2 52.08 -51.41 12.56
C THR A 2 50.90 -51.08 11.67
N ILE A 3 49.70 -51.37 12.13
CA ILE A 3 48.47 -51.10 11.40
C ILE A 3 48.05 -49.67 11.69
N ALA A 4 48.13 -48.81 10.70
CA ALA A 4 47.63 -47.46 10.78
C ALA A 4 46.09 -47.49 10.66
N ARG A 5 45.40 -47.00 11.72
CA ARG A 5 43.96 -46.77 11.68
C ARG A 5 43.72 -45.37 11.11
N SER A 6 43.12 -45.34 9.91
CA SER A 6 42.64 -44.13 9.27
C SER A 6 41.30 -43.76 9.90
N THR A 7 41.29 -42.66 10.64
CA THR A 7 40.07 -42.05 11.13
C THR A 7 39.50 -41.10 10.05
N ALA A 8 38.43 -41.54 9.39
CA ALA A 8 37.70 -40.69 8.49
C ALA A 8 36.89 -39.67 9.33
N LEU A 9 37.27 -38.40 9.28
CA LEU A 9 36.44 -37.28 9.77
C LEU A 9 35.30 -37.09 8.81
N GLY A 10 34.12 -37.53 9.20
CA GLY A 10 32.90 -37.16 8.50
C GLY A 10 32.56 -35.71 8.70
N PHE A 11 32.63 -34.89 7.66
CA PHE A 11 32.08 -33.54 7.66
C PHE A 11 30.58 -33.64 7.62
N LEU A 12 29.90 -33.39 8.74
CA LEU A 12 28.48 -33.10 8.72
C LEU A 12 28.32 -31.68 8.12
N ALA A 13 27.88 -31.64 6.88
CA ALA A 13 27.39 -30.40 6.29
C ALA A 13 26.08 -30.02 6.99
N ALA A 14 26.15 -29.05 7.90
CA ALA A 14 24.97 -28.43 8.47
C ALA A 14 24.26 -27.68 7.33
N ALA A 15 23.10 -28.19 6.89
CA ALA A 15 22.25 -27.46 5.97
C ALA A 15 21.75 -26.21 6.69
N PHE A 16 22.24 -25.05 6.29
CA PHE A 16 21.73 -23.75 6.73
C PHE A 16 20.37 -23.59 6.06
N VAL A 17 19.29 -23.89 6.77
CA VAL A 17 17.94 -23.46 6.38
C VAL A 17 17.87 -21.98 6.72
N ALA A 18 18.04 -21.13 5.72
CA ALA A 18 17.79 -19.71 5.90
C ALA A 18 16.36 -19.52 6.44
N PRO A 19 16.15 -18.69 7.48
CA PRO A 19 14.81 -18.42 7.95
C PRO A 19 14.04 -17.82 6.75
N VAL A 20 12.95 -18.46 6.36
CA VAL A 20 11.98 -17.87 5.45
C VAL A 20 11.53 -16.60 6.15
N ALA A 21 11.86 -15.43 5.58
CA ALA A 21 11.36 -14.17 6.06
C ALA A 21 9.86 -14.32 6.25
N ALA A 22 9.32 -13.94 7.43
CA ALA A 22 7.91 -14.00 7.76
C ALA A 22 7.15 -13.40 6.57
N GLY A 23 6.50 -14.26 5.80
CA GLY A 23 6.30 -14.05 4.38
C GLY A 23 5.41 -12.86 4.08
N ALA A 24 5.72 -12.18 3.00
CA ALA A 24 4.77 -11.28 2.35
C ALA A 24 3.42 -12.00 2.23
N THR A 25 2.32 -11.28 2.51
CA THR A 25 0.97 -11.79 2.36
C THR A 25 0.78 -12.34 0.94
N THR A 26 0.29 -13.57 0.82
CA THR A 26 0.08 -14.22 -0.46
C THR A 26 -1.13 -13.64 -1.19
N ASP A 27 -1.21 -13.84 -2.50
CA ASP A 27 -2.38 -13.44 -3.29
C ASP A 27 -3.69 -14.05 -2.76
N ALA A 28 -3.65 -15.34 -2.40
CA ALA A 28 -4.82 -16.03 -1.82
C ALA A 28 -5.25 -15.41 -0.49
N GLU A 29 -4.30 -15.02 0.36
CA GLU A 29 -4.58 -14.34 1.62
C GLU A 29 -5.19 -12.95 1.40
N TRP A 30 -4.69 -12.19 0.42
CA TRP A 30 -5.27 -10.90 0.04
C TRP A 30 -6.73 -11.06 -0.43
N ARG A 31 -7.00 -12.07 -1.26
CA ARG A 31 -8.36 -12.35 -1.74
C ARG A 31 -9.33 -12.69 -0.62
N LYS A 32 -8.87 -13.37 0.42
CA LYS A 32 -9.69 -13.68 1.61
C LYS A 32 -9.93 -12.46 2.48
N LYS A 33 -8.92 -11.62 2.64
CA LYS A 33 -8.94 -10.47 3.56
C LYS A 33 -9.73 -9.29 3.00
N LEU A 34 -9.65 -9.05 1.70
CA LEU A 34 -10.19 -7.87 1.03
C LEU A 34 -11.52 -8.19 0.34
N SER A 35 -12.39 -7.17 0.27
CA SER A 35 -13.52 -7.25 -0.66
C SER A 35 -13.01 -7.36 -2.10
N PRO A 36 -13.81 -7.88 -3.05
CA PRO A 36 -13.38 -7.94 -4.46
C PRO A 36 -12.94 -6.60 -5.03
N GLN A 37 -13.63 -5.51 -4.67
CA GLN A 37 -13.27 -4.17 -5.12
C GLN A 37 -11.98 -3.66 -4.49
N ALA A 38 -11.79 -3.85 -3.19
CA ALA A 38 -10.56 -3.47 -2.52
C ALA A 38 -9.36 -4.26 -3.04
N TYR A 39 -9.54 -5.55 -3.30
CA TYR A 39 -8.52 -6.38 -3.92
C TYR A 39 -8.15 -5.86 -5.32
N ALA A 40 -9.14 -5.58 -6.16
CA ALA A 40 -8.89 -5.08 -7.51
C ALA A 40 -8.09 -3.77 -7.49
N VAL A 41 -8.41 -2.85 -6.61
CA VAL A 41 -7.68 -1.59 -6.47
C VAL A 41 -6.29 -1.80 -5.87
N LEU A 42 -6.22 -2.40 -4.69
CA LEU A 42 -4.95 -2.51 -3.95
C LEU A 42 -3.94 -3.43 -4.62
N ARG A 43 -4.39 -4.54 -5.21
CA ARG A 43 -3.49 -5.58 -5.72
C ARG A 43 -3.42 -5.66 -7.24
N GLN A 44 -4.39 -5.09 -7.96
CA GLN A 44 -4.44 -5.10 -9.41
C GLN A 44 -4.41 -3.69 -10.03
N ALA A 45 -4.17 -2.66 -9.22
CA ALA A 45 -4.09 -1.26 -9.65
C ALA A 45 -5.34 -0.78 -10.41
N ASP A 46 -6.50 -1.26 -10.03
CA ASP A 46 -7.77 -0.80 -10.57
C ASP A 46 -8.15 0.57 -9.97
N THR A 47 -9.14 1.21 -10.55
CA THR A 47 -9.67 2.51 -10.09
C THR A 47 -11.16 2.36 -9.81
N GLU A 48 -11.60 2.79 -8.61
CA GLU A 48 -13.03 2.88 -8.33
C GLU A 48 -13.70 3.95 -9.20
N ARG A 49 -15.00 3.83 -9.39
CA ARG A 49 -15.76 4.87 -10.10
C ARG A 49 -15.78 6.16 -9.27
N PRO A 50 -15.71 7.35 -9.90
CA PRO A 50 -15.85 8.60 -9.18
C PRO A 50 -17.20 8.65 -8.46
N PHE A 51 -17.23 9.28 -7.29
CA PHE A 51 -18.40 9.43 -6.43
C PHE A 51 -18.99 8.11 -5.90
N SER A 52 -18.22 7.02 -5.94
CA SER A 52 -18.69 5.70 -5.49
C SER A 52 -18.36 5.40 -4.01
N SER A 53 -17.37 6.07 -3.42
CA SER A 53 -16.99 5.86 -2.03
C SER A 53 -17.60 6.88 -1.10
N PRO A 54 -18.21 6.47 0.03
CA PRO A 54 -18.68 7.42 1.05
C PRO A 54 -17.53 8.22 1.68
N LEU A 55 -16.29 7.77 1.57
CA LEU A 55 -15.13 8.48 2.11
C LEU A 55 -14.81 9.77 1.34
N ASP A 56 -15.30 9.92 0.13
CA ASP A 56 -15.15 11.18 -0.61
C ASP A 56 -15.76 12.35 0.17
N GLU A 57 -16.91 12.15 0.77
CA GLU A 57 -17.63 13.17 1.55
C GLU A 57 -17.41 13.09 3.07
N GLU A 58 -16.50 12.24 3.54
CA GLU A 58 -16.21 12.09 4.97
C GLU A 58 -15.56 13.37 5.52
N LYS A 59 -16.20 14.00 6.51
CA LYS A 59 -15.77 15.29 7.08
C LYS A 59 -15.38 15.20 8.55
N ARG A 60 -15.59 14.06 9.20
CA ARG A 60 -15.24 13.88 10.60
C ARG A 60 -13.73 13.84 10.79
N LYS A 61 -13.29 14.18 11.98
CA LYS A 61 -11.87 14.04 12.36
C LYS A 61 -11.51 12.57 12.53
N GLY A 62 -10.38 12.19 11.99
CA GLY A 62 -9.88 10.83 12.09
C GLY A 62 -8.69 10.56 11.20
N THR A 63 -8.37 9.29 11.08
CA THR A 63 -7.23 8.79 10.31
C THR A 63 -7.70 7.83 9.23
N TYR A 64 -7.14 7.97 8.04
CA TYR A 64 -7.37 7.08 6.91
C TYR A 64 -6.22 6.07 6.86
N ARG A 65 -6.57 4.79 7.01
CA ARG A 65 -5.63 3.67 7.04
C ARG A 65 -5.73 2.84 5.77
N CYS A 66 -4.65 2.14 5.44
CA CYS A 66 -4.66 1.18 4.34
C CYS A 66 -5.65 0.06 4.63
N ALA A 67 -6.60 -0.17 3.71
CA ALA A 67 -7.55 -1.26 3.84
C ALA A 67 -6.88 -2.64 3.82
N GLY A 68 -5.68 -2.74 3.25
CA GLY A 68 -4.91 -3.96 3.16
C GLY A 68 -4.11 -4.27 4.43
N CYS A 69 -3.24 -3.37 4.85
CA CYS A 69 -2.28 -3.64 5.93
C CYS A 69 -2.48 -2.78 7.19
N ASP A 70 -3.48 -1.91 7.19
CA ASP A 70 -3.84 -1.05 8.32
C ASP A 70 -2.83 0.05 8.68
N LEU A 71 -1.85 0.32 7.83
CA LEU A 71 -0.94 1.44 8.02
C LEU A 71 -1.70 2.76 7.96
N ALA A 72 -1.45 3.67 8.92
CA ALA A 72 -1.99 5.02 8.88
C ALA A 72 -1.40 5.79 7.68
N LEU A 73 -2.24 6.29 6.78
CA LEU A 73 -1.82 6.88 5.51
C LEU A 73 -2.05 8.39 5.46
N PHE A 74 -3.23 8.85 5.86
CA PHE A 74 -3.62 10.24 5.79
C PHE A 74 -4.39 10.65 7.05
N SER A 75 -4.23 11.91 7.41
CA SER A 75 -5.05 12.56 8.44
C SER A 75 -6.20 13.33 7.79
N SER A 76 -7.34 13.38 8.46
CA SER A 76 -8.45 14.27 8.07
C SER A 76 -8.03 15.75 8.01
N ALA A 77 -6.96 16.13 8.72
CA ALA A 77 -6.46 17.49 8.72
C ALA A 77 -5.97 17.97 7.34
N THR A 78 -5.58 17.04 6.46
CA THR A 78 -5.10 17.36 5.12
C THR A 78 -6.11 17.03 4.02
N LYS A 79 -7.28 16.52 4.38
CA LYS A 79 -8.34 16.21 3.43
C LYS A 79 -9.01 17.48 2.93
N PHE A 80 -9.31 17.52 1.64
CA PHE A 80 -10.06 18.60 1.02
C PHE A 80 -11.02 18.07 -0.06
N ASP A 81 -12.04 18.84 -0.37
CA ASP A 81 -12.96 18.52 -1.46
C ASP A 81 -12.37 19.00 -2.78
N SER A 82 -11.92 18.06 -3.60
CA SER A 82 -11.38 18.34 -4.92
C SER A 82 -12.43 18.43 -6.02
N GLY A 83 -13.66 17.98 -5.75
CA GLY A 83 -14.72 17.91 -6.76
C GLY A 83 -14.54 16.80 -7.78
N THR A 84 -13.51 15.95 -7.63
CA THR A 84 -13.19 14.90 -8.62
C THR A 84 -13.99 13.62 -8.42
N GLY A 85 -14.57 13.42 -7.26
CA GLY A 85 -15.30 12.20 -6.91
C GLY A 85 -14.47 11.14 -6.21
N TRP A 86 -13.22 11.43 -5.87
CA TRP A 86 -12.34 10.59 -5.07
C TRP A 86 -11.85 11.34 -3.84
N PRO A 87 -11.67 10.65 -2.70
CA PRO A 87 -11.07 11.26 -1.53
C PRO A 87 -9.73 11.90 -1.86
N SER A 88 -9.54 13.15 -1.48
CA SER A 88 -8.35 13.93 -1.84
C SER A 88 -7.69 14.54 -0.61
N PHE A 89 -6.35 14.51 -0.62
CA PHE A 89 -5.51 15.02 0.47
C PHE A 89 -4.36 15.82 -0.13
N TYR A 90 -3.89 16.86 0.55
CA TYR A 90 -2.74 17.61 0.07
C TYR A 90 -1.41 17.08 0.61
N GLN A 91 -1.43 16.16 1.58
CA GLN A 91 -0.22 15.61 2.20
C GLN A 91 -0.53 14.28 2.89
N PRO A 92 0.32 13.25 2.71
CA PRO A 92 0.23 12.02 3.50
C PRO A 92 0.88 12.19 4.87
N LEU A 93 0.64 11.23 5.76
CA LEU A 93 1.42 11.10 6.99
C LEU A 93 2.87 10.72 6.65
N PRO A 94 3.85 11.03 7.55
CA PRO A 94 5.25 10.70 7.32
C PRO A 94 5.45 9.21 7.04
N ASN A 95 6.23 8.89 6.01
CA ASN A 95 6.58 7.50 5.61
C ASN A 95 5.39 6.59 5.29
N ALA A 96 4.24 7.18 4.99
CA ALA A 96 3.02 6.41 4.75
C ALA A 96 2.93 5.85 3.31
N VAL A 97 3.43 6.60 2.34
CA VAL A 97 3.29 6.26 0.93
C VAL A 97 4.61 6.33 0.19
N VAL A 98 4.67 5.63 -0.94
CA VAL A 98 5.74 5.75 -1.94
C VAL A 98 5.11 6.05 -3.29
N THR A 99 5.86 6.68 -4.18
CA THR A 99 5.40 7.00 -5.52
C THR A 99 6.19 6.23 -6.58
N ALA A 100 5.54 5.93 -7.69
CA ALA A 100 6.14 5.27 -8.83
C ALA A 100 5.56 5.85 -10.12
N LYS A 101 6.34 5.83 -11.21
CA LYS A 101 5.83 6.28 -12.51
C LYS A 101 4.83 5.27 -13.07
N ASP A 102 3.71 5.78 -13.56
CA ASP A 102 2.65 5.03 -14.21
C ASP A 102 2.40 5.62 -15.60
N SER A 103 2.76 4.84 -16.63
CA SER A 103 2.60 5.23 -18.03
C SER A 103 1.36 4.60 -18.69
N SER A 104 0.46 4.02 -17.91
CA SER A 104 -0.78 3.47 -18.42
C SER A 104 -1.69 4.55 -19.02
N LEU A 105 -2.64 4.16 -19.86
CA LEU A 105 -3.60 5.06 -20.52
C LEU A 105 -2.94 6.15 -21.40
N GLY A 106 -1.71 5.94 -21.87
CA GLY A 106 -1.01 6.91 -22.71
C GLY A 106 -0.60 8.21 -22.03
N MET A 107 -0.69 8.26 -20.70
CA MET A 107 -0.28 9.39 -19.87
C MET A 107 0.78 8.96 -18.86
N GLU A 108 1.72 9.84 -18.56
CA GLU A 108 2.62 9.64 -17.44
C GLU A 108 2.02 10.26 -16.19
N ARG A 109 1.78 9.44 -15.16
CA ARG A 109 1.26 9.86 -13.87
C ARG A 109 2.16 9.34 -12.76
N ASP A 110 2.04 9.92 -11.58
CA ASP A 110 2.70 9.44 -10.37
C ASP A 110 1.72 8.59 -9.55
N GLU A 111 1.94 7.29 -9.57
CA GLU A 111 1.16 6.34 -8.77
C GLU A 111 1.56 6.44 -7.31
N VAL A 112 0.57 6.37 -6.41
CA VAL A 112 0.77 6.36 -4.97
C VAL A 112 0.46 4.98 -4.43
N LYS A 113 1.43 4.41 -3.71
CA LYS A 113 1.32 3.08 -3.10
C LYS A 113 1.52 3.14 -1.59
N CYS A 114 0.90 2.22 -0.88
CA CYS A 114 1.17 2.04 0.54
C CYS A 114 2.63 1.65 0.77
N HIS A 115 3.32 2.36 1.66
CA HIS A 115 4.73 2.06 1.96
C HIS A 115 4.93 0.67 2.55
N ARG A 116 3.96 0.16 3.34
CA ARG A 116 4.10 -1.14 4.00
C ARG A 116 3.78 -2.32 3.08
N CYS A 117 2.64 -2.31 2.41
CA CYS A 117 2.18 -3.47 1.62
C CYS A 117 2.32 -3.29 0.11
N ALA A 118 2.79 -2.13 -0.35
CA ALA A 118 2.88 -1.76 -1.76
C ALA A 118 1.54 -1.79 -2.52
N GLY A 119 0.41 -1.77 -1.80
CA GLY A 119 -0.90 -1.69 -2.42
C GLY A 119 -1.11 -0.39 -3.17
N HIS A 120 -1.73 -0.47 -4.34
CA HIS A 120 -2.09 0.71 -5.13
C HIS A 120 -3.18 1.51 -4.40
N LEU A 121 -2.92 2.79 -4.16
CA LEU A 121 -3.87 3.69 -3.48
C LEU A 121 -4.54 4.66 -4.45
N GLY A 122 -3.81 5.19 -5.39
CA GLY A 122 -4.26 6.20 -6.33
C GLY A 122 -3.08 6.88 -7.02
N HIS A 123 -3.24 8.16 -7.29
CA HIS A 123 -2.24 8.98 -7.97
C HIS A 123 -2.09 10.35 -7.29
N VAL A 124 -0.96 10.99 -7.48
CA VAL A 124 -0.72 12.35 -7.02
C VAL A 124 -0.52 13.29 -8.21
N PHE A 125 -1.11 14.49 -8.11
CA PHE A 125 -1.08 15.53 -9.12
C PHE A 125 -0.59 16.84 -8.50
N ASP A 126 -0.12 17.77 -9.33
CA ASP A 126 0.43 19.06 -8.90
C ASP A 126 -0.59 20.21 -8.93
N ASP A 127 -1.86 19.88 -8.97
CA ASP A 127 -2.99 20.81 -9.03
C ASP A 127 -3.77 20.91 -7.71
N GLY A 128 -3.09 20.74 -6.60
CA GLY A 128 -3.67 20.78 -5.26
C GLY A 128 -3.56 22.14 -4.58
N PRO A 129 -4.14 22.26 -3.37
CA PRO A 129 -4.14 23.49 -2.59
C PRO A 129 -2.81 23.70 -1.86
N LYS A 130 -2.62 24.94 -1.38
CA LYS A 130 -1.57 25.22 -0.39
C LYS A 130 -1.80 24.37 0.87
N PRO A 131 -0.74 24.00 1.61
CA PRO A 131 0.66 24.45 1.47
C PRO A 131 1.49 23.69 0.46
N THR A 132 1.09 22.49 0.02
CA THR A 132 1.94 21.64 -0.81
C THR A 132 1.77 21.85 -2.32
N GLY A 133 0.60 22.32 -2.75
CA GLY A 133 0.24 22.36 -4.16
C GLY A 133 -0.05 20.96 -4.74
N LEU A 134 -0.11 19.92 -3.92
CA LEU A 134 -0.32 18.55 -4.36
C LEU A 134 -1.75 18.08 -4.08
N ARG A 135 -2.24 17.22 -4.96
CA ARG A 135 -3.52 16.52 -4.80
C ARG A 135 -3.26 15.02 -4.86
N TYR A 136 -3.30 14.40 -3.70
CA TYR A 136 -3.31 12.93 -3.56
C TYR A 136 -4.73 12.46 -3.75
N CYS A 137 -5.02 11.90 -4.92
CA CYS A 137 -6.33 11.42 -5.32
C CYS A 137 -6.40 9.91 -5.06
N MET A 138 -7.10 9.53 -4.00
CA MET A 138 -7.07 8.15 -3.50
C MET A 138 -8.38 7.43 -3.76
N ASN A 139 -8.30 6.12 -4.01
CA ASN A 139 -9.47 5.27 -4.07
C ASN A 139 -9.99 5.04 -2.64
N GLY A 140 -11.24 5.40 -2.39
CA GLY A 140 -11.83 5.25 -1.05
C GLY A 140 -11.90 3.80 -0.60
N VAL A 141 -12.11 2.85 -1.52
CA VAL A 141 -12.14 1.42 -1.21
C VAL A 141 -10.79 0.86 -0.76
N ALA A 142 -9.69 1.56 -1.07
CA ALA A 142 -8.34 1.23 -0.58
C ALA A 142 -8.07 1.75 0.85
N LEU A 143 -8.98 2.51 1.42
CA LEU A 143 -8.84 3.16 2.71
C LEU A 143 -9.88 2.66 3.71
N LYS A 144 -9.50 2.74 5.00
CA LYS A 144 -10.41 2.62 6.15
C LYS A 144 -10.36 3.92 6.93
N PHE A 145 -11.51 4.48 7.24
CA PHE A 145 -11.60 5.65 8.11
C PHE A 145 -11.78 5.22 9.56
N ILE A 146 -10.91 5.72 10.44
CA ILE A 146 -10.99 5.52 11.89
C ILE A 146 -11.24 6.89 12.51
N ARG A 147 -12.41 7.06 13.09
CA ARG A 147 -12.80 8.29 13.76
C ARG A 147 -11.91 8.55 14.98
N ALA A 148 -11.52 9.79 15.15
CA ALA A 148 -10.78 10.24 16.33
C ALA A 148 -11.65 10.23 17.59
#